data_4e0b3a9006cba7264e87afc466c44ed2
#
_entry.id   4e0b3a9006cba7264e87afc466c44ed2
#
_cell.length_a   1.000
_cell.length_b   1.000
_cell.length_c   1.000
_cell.angle_alpha   90.00
_cell.angle_beta   90.00
_cell.angle_gamma   90.00
#
_symmetry.space_group_name_H-M   'P 1'
#
loop_
_entity.id
_entity.type
_entity.pdbx_description
1 polymer ?
#
loop_
_entity_poly.entity_id
_entity_poly.type
_entity_poly.pdbx_seq_one_letter_code
_entity_poly.pdbx_strand_id
1 'polypeptide(L)'
;VAVIGAGAAGLAAAKALAAQRIPFVLLEASHRIGGRAHTEYPPDGAPFDLGCHWMHSASINPFVPIADEYSVRYEKRDDYGPEARYFRGGEWVSELALESLAEESETAEVAIAAAWSEGIDSSVAEVTERDGEWTSVLDYYTTLDTSVDPDEVSIGDVVSYEDTDENWPVVDGYGQLVERWGSGVSVSLNTAVRAIHWGDTGVRLETTQ
;
A
#
# COMPACT_ATOMS: atom_id res chain seq x y z
N VAL A 1 6.00 2.25 -26.16
CA VAL A 1 5.09 2.31 -24.99
C VAL A 1 5.52 3.46 -24.11
N ALA A 2 4.58 4.21 -23.49
CA ALA A 2 4.87 5.15 -22.43
C ALA A 2 4.41 4.59 -21.09
N VAL A 3 5.30 4.61 -20.10
CA VAL A 3 5.03 4.26 -18.72
C VAL A 3 5.08 5.55 -17.90
N ILE A 4 4.06 5.80 -17.10
CA ILE A 4 3.92 7.04 -16.32
C ILE A 4 4.02 6.69 -14.84
N GLY A 5 5.02 7.29 -14.18
CA GLY A 5 5.38 7.05 -12.80
C GLY A 5 6.43 5.95 -12.63
N ALA A 6 7.53 6.27 -11.92
CA ALA A 6 8.62 5.34 -11.59
C ALA A 6 8.54 4.81 -10.15
N GLY A 7 7.32 4.57 -9.65
CA GLY A 7 7.08 3.74 -8.47
C GLY A 7 7.24 2.26 -8.78
N ALA A 8 7.00 1.37 -7.80
CA ALA A 8 7.17 -0.08 -7.94
C ALA A 8 6.47 -0.64 -9.19
N ALA A 9 5.21 -0.27 -9.45
CA ALA A 9 4.44 -0.74 -10.60
C ALA A 9 5.05 -0.29 -11.95
N GLY A 10 5.44 0.99 -12.07
CA GLY A 10 6.05 1.51 -13.29
C GLY A 10 7.43 0.92 -13.56
N LEU A 11 8.23 0.71 -12.51
CA LEU A 11 9.51 0.02 -12.61
C LEU A 11 9.32 -1.43 -13.05
N ALA A 12 8.31 -2.15 -12.51
CA ALA A 12 7.98 -3.50 -12.92
C ALA A 12 7.58 -3.56 -14.41
N ALA A 13 6.70 -2.66 -14.83
CA ALA A 13 6.28 -2.55 -16.23
C ALA A 13 7.47 -2.28 -17.16
N ALA A 14 8.34 -1.34 -16.80
CA ALA A 14 9.53 -1.01 -17.57
C ALA A 14 10.50 -2.20 -17.70
N LYS A 15 10.75 -2.94 -16.58
CA LYS A 15 11.58 -4.15 -16.59
C LYS A 15 10.97 -5.26 -17.47
N ALA A 16 9.64 -5.46 -17.39
CA ALA A 16 8.95 -6.45 -18.21
C ALA A 16 9.02 -6.09 -19.72
N LEU A 17 8.83 -4.83 -20.08
CA LEU A 17 8.97 -4.35 -21.45
C LEU A 17 10.40 -4.52 -21.96
N ALA A 18 11.41 -4.17 -21.14
CA ALA A 18 12.81 -4.35 -21.47
C ALA A 18 13.17 -5.82 -21.72
N ALA A 19 12.70 -6.74 -20.86
CA ALA A 19 12.92 -8.17 -21.00
C ALA A 19 12.36 -8.72 -22.33
N GLN A 20 11.25 -8.16 -22.80
CA GLN A 20 10.64 -8.50 -24.10
C GLN A 20 11.17 -7.66 -25.27
N ARG A 21 12.16 -6.78 -25.03
CA ARG A 21 12.74 -5.87 -26.04
C ARG A 21 11.71 -4.94 -26.69
N ILE A 22 10.67 -4.58 -25.94
CA ILE A 22 9.66 -3.62 -26.39
C ILE A 22 10.18 -2.21 -26.07
N PRO A 23 10.31 -1.30 -27.07
CA PRO A 23 10.73 0.07 -26.81
C PRO A 23 9.74 0.81 -25.92
N PHE A 24 10.25 1.50 -24.91
CA PHE A 24 9.44 2.30 -24.00
C PHE A 24 10.17 3.58 -23.55
N VAL A 25 9.41 4.49 -23.00
CA VAL A 25 9.88 5.61 -22.19
C VAL A 25 9.22 5.49 -20.81
N LEU A 26 9.99 5.74 -19.75
CA LEU A 26 9.47 5.81 -18.37
C LEU A 26 9.64 7.25 -17.89
N LEU A 27 8.51 7.88 -17.56
CA LEU A 27 8.43 9.27 -17.14
C LEU A 27 8.07 9.35 -15.65
N GLU A 28 8.82 10.15 -14.90
CA GLU A 28 8.58 10.36 -13.46
C GLU A 28 8.53 11.87 -13.16
N ALA A 29 7.48 12.27 -12.43
CA ALA A 29 7.26 13.67 -12.09
C ALA A 29 8.27 14.20 -11.07
N SER A 30 8.72 13.35 -10.16
CA SER A 30 9.64 13.71 -9.08
C SER A 30 11.12 13.62 -9.52
N HIS A 31 12.00 14.03 -8.63
CA HIS A 31 13.46 13.95 -8.81
C HIS A 31 14.04 12.56 -8.46
N ARG A 32 13.22 11.60 -8.06
CA ARG A 32 13.62 10.25 -7.63
C ARG A 32 12.65 9.18 -8.12
N ILE A 33 13.09 7.95 -8.16
CA ILE A 33 12.25 6.77 -8.35
C ILE A 33 11.67 6.29 -6.99
N GLY A 34 10.82 5.27 -7.00
CA GLY A 34 10.28 4.62 -5.81
C GLY A 34 8.85 5.04 -5.45
N GLY A 35 8.41 6.24 -5.86
CA GLY A 35 7.06 6.71 -5.54
C GLY A 35 6.82 6.80 -4.03
N ARG A 36 5.85 6.07 -3.51
CA ARG A 36 5.51 5.98 -2.07
C ARG A 36 6.53 5.17 -1.25
N ALA A 37 7.38 4.38 -1.88
CA ALA A 37 8.54 3.76 -1.25
C ALA A 37 9.68 4.77 -1.19
N HIS A 38 9.93 5.32 0.00
CA HIS A 38 10.96 6.32 0.23
C HIS A 38 11.57 6.16 1.62
N THR A 39 12.88 5.95 1.66
CA THR A 39 13.65 5.81 2.89
C THR A 39 14.58 7.02 3.03
N GLU A 40 14.58 7.66 4.19
CA GLU A 40 15.56 8.66 4.57
C GLU A 40 16.61 8.06 5.52
N TYR A 41 17.81 8.62 5.48
CA TYR A 41 18.94 8.20 6.30
C TYR A 41 19.41 9.38 7.16
N PRO A 42 18.88 9.52 8.39
CA PRO A 42 19.36 10.54 9.32
C PRO A 42 20.85 10.32 9.62
N PRO A 43 21.65 11.38 9.84
CA PRO A 43 23.11 11.27 10.04
C PRO A 43 23.52 10.31 11.15
N ASP A 44 22.73 10.21 12.22
CA ASP A 44 23.01 9.41 13.41
C ASP A 44 21.90 8.38 13.68
N GLY A 45 21.06 8.07 12.68
CA GLY A 45 19.87 7.24 12.84
C GLY A 45 19.84 6.01 11.96
N ALA A 46 18.93 5.10 12.30
CA ALA A 46 18.55 4.00 11.44
C ALA A 46 17.80 4.50 10.18
N PRO A 47 17.75 3.70 9.09
CA PRO A 47 16.88 3.98 7.97
C PRO A 47 15.45 4.27 8.44
N PHE A 48 14.82 5.28 7.86
CA PHE A 48 13.47 5.69 8.23
C PHE A 48 12.60 5.77 6.97
N ASP A 49 11.62 4.88 6.89
CA ASP A 49 10.67 4.86 5.79
C ASP A 49 9.60 5.94 6.00
N LEU A 50 9.45 6.83 5.02
CA LEU A 50 8.41 7.86 4.97
C LEU A 50 7.10 7.37 4.33
N GLY A 51 7.06 6.12 3.93
CA GLY A 51 5.91 5.48 3.28
C GLY A 51 5.80 4.02 3.71
N CYS A 52 5.73 3.12 2.73
CA CYS A 52 5.66 1.69 3.02
C CYS A 52 6.91 1.20 3.75
N HIS A 53 6.72 0.29 4.71
CA HIS A 53 7.77 -0.26 5.56
C HIS A 53 7.72 -1.79 5.62
N TRP A 54 6.52 -2.36 5.44
CA TRP A 54 6.25 -3.78 5.59
C TRP A 54 6.07 -4.48 4.24
N MET A 55 6.59 -5.70 4.14
CA MET A 55 6.19 -6.64 3.10
C MET A 55 4.99 -7.42 3.64
N HIS A 56 3.77 -6.92 3.35
CA HIS A 56 2.54 -7.60 3.71
C HIS A 56 2.38 -8.89 2.91
N SER A 57 1.68 -9.88 3.48
CA SER A 57 1.52 -11.20 2.88
C SER A 57 2.85 -11.80 2.41
N ALA A 58 3.84 -11.77 3.29
CA ALA A 58 5.25 -11.95 2.93
C ALA A 58 5.55 -13.29 2.23
N SER A 59 4.83 -14.38 2.54
CA SER A 59 5.01 -15.67 1.88
C SER A 59 4.71 -15.65 0.37
N ILE A 60 3.86 -14.72 -0.08
CA ILE A 60 3.49 -14.55 -1.50
C ILE A 60 3.95 -13.21 -2.07
N ASN A 61 4.55 -12.35 -1.26
CA ASN A 61 4.97 -11.01 -1.67
C ASN A 61 6.16 -11.08 -2.65
N PRO A 62 6.04 -10.52 -3.87
CA PRO A 62 7.11 -10.57 -4.86
C PRO A 62 8.38 -9.81 -4.44
N PHE A 63 8.30 -8.90 -3.47
CA PHE A 63 9.47 -8.17 -2.98
C PHE A 63 10.34 -8.99 -2.02
N VAL A 64 9.86 -10.10 -1.45
CA VAL A 64 10.70 -10.99 -0.62
C VAL A 64 11.86 -11.59 -1.43
N PRO A 65 11.64 -12.32 -2.54
CA PRO A 65 12.74 -12.82 -3.35
C PRO A 65 13.59 -11.70 -3.98
N ILE A 66 13.03 -10.51 -4.23
CA ILE A 66 13.78 -9.35 -4.70
C ILE A 66 14.71 -8.84 -3.59
N ALA A 67 14.25 -8.77 -2.34
CA ALA A 67 15.08 -8.38 -1.20
C ALA A 67 16.28 -9.34 -1.03
N ASP A 68 16.06 -10.64 -1.17
CA ASP A 68 17.13 -11.65 -1.14
C ASP A 68 18.14 -11.45 -2.28
N GLU A 69 17.66 -11.25 -3.51
CA GLU A 69 18.51 -11.02 -4.69
C GLU A 69 19.42 -9.79 -4.52
N TYR A 70 18.86 -8.70 -3.99
CA TYR A 70 19.55 -7.42 -3.81
C TYR A 70 20.23 -7.29 -2.43
N SER A 71 20.20 -8.35 -1.60
CA SER A 71 20.80 -8.37 -0.26
C SER A 71 20.30 -7.20 0.63
N VAL A 72 18.98 -6.93 0.58
CA VAL A 72 18.31 -6.00 1.45
C VAL A 72 17.77 -6.76 2.65
N ARG A 73 18.12 -6.33 3.86
CA ARG A 73 17.73 -7.02 5.08
C ARG A 73 16.29 -6.74 5.44
N TYR A 74 15.59 -7.78 5.86
CA TYR A 74 14.26 -7.72 6.44
C TYR A 74 14.16 -8.69 7.63
N GLU A 75 13.18 -8.53 8.47
CA GLU A 75 12.93 -9.44 9.60
C GLU A 75 11.70 -10.30 9.32
N LYS A 76 11.87 -11.62 9.47
CA LYS A 76 10.72 -12.53 9.51
C LYS A 76 10.09 -12.43 10.88
N ARG A 77 8.83 -12.05 10.92
CA ARG A 77 8.06 -11.96 12.16
C ARG A 77 6.82 -12.82 12.04
N ASP A 78 6.60 -13.62 13.06
CA ASP A 78 5.41 -14.45 13.23
C ASP A 78 4.42 -13.78 14.21
N ASP A 79 4.76 -12.59 14.72
CA ASP A 79 3.95 -11.79 15.62
C ASP A 79 3.98 -10.30 15.22
N TYR A 80 2.91 -9.61 15.51
CA TYR A 80 2.76 -8.15 15.26
C TYR A 80 3.41 -7.28 16.35
N GLY A 81 4.13 -7.89 17.30
CA GLY A 81 4.64 -7.21 18.48
C GLY A 81 3.59 -7.13 19.60
N PRO A 82 3.76 -6.24 20.58
CA PRO A 82 2.80 -6.11 21.67
C PRO A 82 1.42 -5.73 21.13
N GLU A 83 0.38 -6.35 21.70
CA GLU A 83 -1.02 -6.05 21.39
C GLU A 83 -1.28 -4.54 21.44
N ALA A 84 -2.11 -4.06 20.50
CA ALA A 84 -2.48 -2.65 20.45
C ALA A 84 -3.14 -2.23 21.77
N ARG A 85 -2.70 -1.10 22.31
CA ARG A 85 -3.28 -0.50 23.52
C ARG A 85 -3.97 0.79 23.15
N TYR A 86 -5.18 0.95 23.62
CA TYR A 86 -6.01 2.11 23.34
C TYR A 86 -6.06 3.05 24.55
N PHE A 87 -5.97 4.35 24.29
CA PHE A 87 -6.09 5.39 25.31
C PHE A 87 -7.25 6.32 24.94
N ARG A 88 -8.27 6.36 25.80
CA ARG A 88 -9.48 7.15 25.55
C ARG A 88 -9.97 7.82 26.83
N GLY A 89 -10.41 9.06 26.71
CA GLY A 89 -10.98 9.80 27.85
C GLY A 89 -10.01 10.06 29.00
N GLY A 90 -8.70 10.00 28.76
CA GLY A 90 -7.67 10.19 29.80
C GLY A 90 -7.23 8.90 30.49
N GLU A 91 -7.74 7.74 30.09
CA GLU A 91 -7.45 6.44 30.68
C GLU A 91 -7.13 5.39 29.61
N TRP A 92 -6.37 4.34 30.02
CA TRP A 92 -6.17 3.16 29.21
C TRP A 92 -7.44 2.33 29.16
N VAL A 93 -7.82 1.91 27.96
CA VAL A 93 -8.99 1.06 27.73
C VAL A 93 -8.77 -0.28 28.44
N SER A 94 -9.79 -0.76 29.15
CA SER A 94 -9.79 -2.03 29.86
C SER A 94 -9.98 -3.23 28.90
N GLU A 95 -9.54 -4.42 29.32
CA GLU A 95 -9.77 -5.68 28.59
C GLU A 95 -11.26 -5.90 28.31
N LEU A 96 -12.14 -5.62 29.28
CA LEU A 96 -13.58 -5.75 29.10
C LEU A 96 -14.14 -4.80 28.00
N ALA A 97 -13.58 -3.60 27.89
CA ALA A 97 -13.98 -2.68 26.82
C ALA A 97 -13.41 -3.10 25.45
N LEU A 98 -12.34 -3.87 25.41
CA LEU A 98 -11.83 -4.46 24.17
C LEU A 98 -12.71 -5.62 23.65
N GLU A 99 -13.45 -6.30 24.54
CA GLU A 99 -14.45 -7.28 24.12
C GLU A 99 -15.54 -6.61 23.25
N SER A 100 -16.01 -5.41 23.63
CA SER A 100 -16.99 -4.68 22.80
C SER A 100 -16.43 -4.17 21.47
N LEU A 101 -15.13 -3.87 21.39
CA LEU A 101 -14.47 -3.56 20.12
C LEU A 101 -14.49 -4.79 19.19
N ALA A 102 -14.17 -5.97 19.72
CA ALA A 102 -14.19 -7.20 18.93
C ALA A 102 -15.60 -7.54 18.43
N GLU A 103 -16.63 -7.38 19.28
CA GLU A 103 -18.04 -7.58 18.89
C GLU A 103 -18.48 -6.62 17.80
N GLU A 104 -18.09 -5.34 17.89
CA GLU A 104 -18.42 -4.31 16.88
C GLU A 104 -17.68 -4.58 15.57
N SER A 105 -16.43 -5.03 15.63
CA SER A 105 -15.65 -5.45 14.44
C SER A 105 -16.29 -6.64 13.74
N GLU A 106 -16.63 -7.70 14.48
CA GLU A 106 -17.29 -8.89 13.94
C GLU A 106 -18.66 -8.51 13.29
N THR A 107 -19.41 -7.61 13.92
CA THR A 107 -20.68 -7.13 13.39
C THR A 107 -20.49 -6.41 12.04
N ALA A 108 -19.46 -5.58 11.93
CA ALA A 108 -19.12 -4.89 10.68
C ALA A 108 -18.70 -5.88 9.58
N GLU A 109 -17.85 -6.86 9.91
CA GLU A 109 -17.41 -7.90 8.97
C GLU A 109 -18.59 -8.73 8.45
N VAL A 110 -19.51 -9.12 9.34
CA VAL A 110 -20.72 -9.87 8.98
C VAL A 110 -21.61 -9.04 8.06
N ALA A 111 -21.78 -7.74 8.33
CA ALA A 111 -22.60 -6.85 7.49
C ALA A 111 -22.00 -6.70 6.08
N ILE A 112 -20.67 -6.51 5.99
CA ILE A 112 -19.95 -6.42 4.73
C ILE A 112 -20.12 -7.73 3.93
N ALA A 113 -19.87 -8.87 4.54
CA ALA A 113 -19.98 -10.17 3.89
C ALA A 113 -21.43 -10.48 3.43
N ALA A 114 -22.43 -10.12 4.22
CA ALA A 114 -23.85 -10.28 3.88
C ALA A 114 -24.22 -9.43 2.65
N ALA A 115 -23.90 -8.15 2.64
CA ALA A 115 -24.16 -7.25 1.52
C ALA A 115 -23.49 -7.76 0.23
N TRP A 116 -22.23 -8.16 0.31
CA TRP A 116 -21.50 -8.73 -0.83
C TRP A 116 -22.15 -10.01 -1.36
N SER A 117 -22.62 -10.89 -0.47
CA SER A 117 -23.30 -12.15 -0.87
C SER A 117 -24.64 -11.92 -1.58
N GLU A 118 -25.28 -10.78 -1.34
CA GLU A 118 -26.51 -10.34 -2.00
C GLU A 118 -26.23 -9.62 -3.33
N GLY A 119 -24.96 -9.48 -3.73
CA GLY A 119 -24.55 -8.81 -4.95
C GLY A 119 -24.56 -7.26 -4.84
N ILE A 120 -24.55 -6.74 -3.63
CA ILE A 120 -24.45 -5.30 -3.35
C ILE A 120 -22.95 -4.98 -3.30
N ASP A 121 -22.51 -4.04 -4.15
CA ASP A 121 -21.19 -3.42 -4.04
C ASP A 121 -21.41 -1.94 -3.70
N SER A 122 -21.19 -1.62 -2.45
CA SER A 122 -21.39 -0.30 -1.86
C SER A 122 -20.15 0.08 -1.04
N SER A 123 -20.16 1.25 -0.40
CA SER A 123 -19.06 1.61 0.49
C SER A 123 -19.17 0.88 1.83
N VAL A 124 -18.04 0.71 2.52
CA VAL A 124 -17.99 0.15 3.88
C VAL A 124 -18.91 0.95 4.81
N ALA A 125 -18.89 2.29 4.73
CA ALA A 125 -19.70 3.14 5.57
C ALA A 125 -21.21 2.99 5.34
N GLU A 126 -21.65 2.59 4.14
CA GLU A 126 -23.07 2.42 3.83
C GLU A 126 -23.66 1.11 4.35
N VAL A 127 -22.81 0.10 4.59
CA VAL A 127 -23.26 -1.23 5.05
C VAL A 127 -22.96 -1.52 6.51
N THR A 128 -22.16 -0.68 7.18
CA THR A 128 -21.80 -0.85 8.60
C THR A 128 -22.52 0.16 9.50
N GLU A 129 -22.69 -0.19 10.76
CA GLU A 129 -23.22 0.75 11.76
C GLU A 129 -22.24 1.91 12.00
N ARG A 130 -22.78 3.14 12.14
CA ARG A 130 -21.99 4.37 12.19
C ARG A 130 -22.09 5.13 13.53
N ASP A 131 -22.85 4.61 14.49
CA ASP A 131 -23.07 5.19 15.81
C ASP A 131 -22.55 4.32 16.96
N GLY A 132 -21.76 3.30 16.65
CA GLY A 132 -21.09 2.42 17.59
C GLY A 132 -20.01 3.12 18.41
N GLU A 133 -19.71 2.55 19.56
CA GLU A 133 -18.69 3.09 20.47
C GLU A 133 -17.29 3.12 19.83
N TRP A 134 -17.00 2.16 18.97
CA TRP A 134 -15.70 1.94 18.35
C TRP A 134 -15.65 2.32 16.86
N THR A 135 -16.72 2.86 16.31
CA THR A 135 -16.79 3.26 14.89
C THR A 135 -15.54 4.04 14.44
N SER A 136 -15.07 5.02 15.23
CA SER A 136 -13.87 5.79 14.86
C SER A 136 -12.58 5.00 14.86
N VAL A 137 -12.50 3.91 15.62
CA VAL A 137 -11.35 3.00 15.63
C VAL A 137 -11.39 2.08 14.42
N LEU A 138 -12.57 1.54 14.08
CA LEU A 138 -12.77 0.73 12.88
C LEU A 138 -12.52 1.55 11.60
N ASP A 139 -12.97 2.80 11.56
CA ASP A 139 -12.67 3.73 10.46
C ASP A 139 -11.17 3.98 10.31
N TYR A 140 -10.48 4.18 11.45
CA TYR A 140 -9.03 4.35 11.44
C TYR A 140 -8.33 3.13 10.82
N TYR A 141 -8.72 1.91 11.19
CA TYR A 141 -8.14 0.69 10.59
C TYR A 141 -8.47 0.58 9.11
N THR A 142 -9.72 0.82 8.71
CA THR A 142 -10.10 0.84 7.29
C THR A 142 -9.23 1.84 6.50
N THR A 143 -9.07 3.06 7.02
CA THR A 143 -8.24 4.08 6.38
C THR A 143 -6.75 3.72 6.38
N LEU A 144 -6.26 3.09 7.45
CA LEU A 144 -4.86 2.62 7.55
C LEU A 144 -4.55 1.59 6.46
N ASP A 145 -5.44 0.63 6.26
CA ASP A 145 -5.23 -0.49 5.34
C ASP A 145 -5.45 -0.08 3.88
N THR A 146 -6.44 0.79 3.61
CA THR A 146 -6.86 1.14 2.26
C THR A 146 -6.35 2.50 1.77
N SER A 147 -5.90 3.37 2.67
CA SER A 147 -5.49 4.76 2.42
C SER A 147 -6.62 5.68 1.95
N VAL A 148 -7.89 5.29 2.15
CA VAL A 148 -9.08 6.09 1.89
C VAL A 148 -10.11 5.91 3.01
N ASP A 149 -11.04 6.84 3.13
CA ASP A 149 -12.05 6.79 4.17
C ASP A 149 -13.13 5.73 3.87
N PRO A 150 -13.84 5.18 4.88
CA PRO A 150 -14.78 4.09 4.72
C PRO A 150 -15.94 4.35 3.76
N ASP A 151 -16.28 5.61 3.49
CA ASP A 151 -17.30 6.02 2.51
C ASP A 151 -16.81 5.95 1.05
N GLU A 152 -15.50 5.80 0.84
CA GLU A 152 -14.86 5.65 -0.47
C GLU A 152 -14.34 4.22 -0.73
N VAL A 153 -14.38 3.32 0.25
CA VAL A 153 -13.92 1.92 0.12
C VAL A 153 -15.05 1.02 -0.31
N SER A 154 -14.90 0.33 -1.45
CA SER A 154 -15.81 -0.73 -1.89
C SER A 154 -15.71 -1.94 -0.97
N ILE A 155 -16.87 -2.48 -0.55
CA ILE A 155 -16.90 -3.75 0.18
C ILE A 155 -16.37 -4.91 -0.64
N GLY A 156 -16.43 -4.82 -1.97
CA GLY A 156 -15.84 -5.80 -2.88
C GLY A 156 -14.32 -5.85 -2.76
N ASP A 157 -13.66 -4.72 -2.58
CA ASP A 157 -12.22 -4.67 -2.34
C ASP A 157 -11.87 -5.31 -0.98
N VAL A 158 -12.64 -5.03 0.07
CA VAL A 158 -12.44 -5.61 1.41
C VAL A 158 -12.56 -7.14 1.37
N VAL A 159 -13.65 -7.65 0.77
CA VAL A 159 -13.90 -9.11 0.70
C VAL A 159 -12.92 -9.84 -0.21
N SER A 160 -12.38 -9.15 -1.22
CA SER A 160 -11.42 -9.74 -2.19
C SER A 160 -9.98 -9.64 -1.72
N TYR A 161 -9.71 -8.93 -0.62
CA TYR A 161 -8.36 -8.80 -0.09
C TYR A 161 -7.90 -10.12 0.54
N GLU A 162 -6.79 -10.65 0.03
CA GLU A 162 -6.14 -11.84 0.58
C GLU A 162 -4.95 -11.42 1.44
N ASP A 163 -4.97 -11.75 2.72
CA ASP A 163 -3.86 -11.57 3.64
C ASP A 163 -3.39 -12.93 4.16
N THR A 164 -2.09 -13.11 4.28
CA THR A 164 -1.48 -14.30 4.89
C THR A 164 -1.07 -14.05 6.34
N ASP A 165 -1.40 -12.89 6.90
CA ASP A 165 -1.01 -12.45 8.24
C ASP A 165 0.52 -12.36 8.47
N GLU A 166 1.30 -12.50 7.42
CA GLU A 166 2.77 -12.41 7.48
C GLU A 166 3.24 -11.01 7.06
N ASN A 167 3.68 -10.20 8.00
CA ASN A 167 4.08 -8.82 7.77
C ASN A 167 5.54 -8.61 8.21
N TRP A 168 6.46 -8.62 7.23
CA TRP A 168 7.89 -8.54 7.49
C TRP A 168 8.44 -7.14 7.24
N PRO A 169 8.97 -6.45 8.27
CA PRO A 169 9.56 -5.12 8.11
C PRO A 169 10.88 -5.18 7.36
N VAL A 170 11.12 -4.20 6.50
CA VAL A 170 12.38 -4.06 5.76
C VAL A 170 13.37 -3.22 6.59
N VAL A 171 14.34 -3.88 7.20
CA VAL A 171 15.30 -3.25 8.14
C VAL A 171 16.18 -2.20 7.47
N ASP A 172 16.60 -2.43 6.23
CA ASP A 172 17.42 -1.48 5.48
C ASP A 172 16.62 -0.35 4.82
N GLY A 173 15.30 -0.37 4.97
CA GLY A 173 14.35 0.56 4.38
C GLY A 173 13.73 0.03 3.09
N TYR A 174 12.39 0.11 3.00
CA TYR A 174 11.63 -0.35 1.84
C TYR A 174 11.91 0.50 0.60
N GLY A 175 12.08 1.82 0.79
CA GLY A 175 12.49 2.71 -0.29
C GLY A 175 13.82 2.29 -0.91
N GLN A 176 14.80 1.88 -0.09
CA GLN A 176 16.08 1.36 -0.59
C GLN A 176 15.90 0.08 -1.41
N LEU A 177 15.01 -0.83 -0.97
CA LEU A 177 14.71 -2.05 -1.72
C LEU A 177 14.22 -1.72 -3.13
N VAL A 178 13.23 -0.81 -3.24
CA VAL A 178 12.67 -0.40 -4.53
C VAL A 178 13.68 0.34 -5.39
N GLU A 179 14.52 1.20 -4.79
CA GLU A 179 15.59 1.92 -5.50
C GLU A 179 16.66 0.97 -6.05
N ARG A 180 17.14 0.02 -5.25
CA ARG A 180 18.12 -0.99 -5.71
C ARG A 180 17.54 -1.85 -6.83
N TRP A 181 16.31 -2.33 -6.66
CA TRP A 181 15.63 -3.12 -7.67
C TRP A 181 15.36 -2.32 -8.96
N GLY A 182 15.01 -1.04 -8.85
CA GLY A 182 14.79 -0.13 -9.98
C GLY A 182 16.08 0.38 -10.62
N SER A 183 17.24 0.14 -10.01
CA SER A 183 18.52 0.61 -10.54
C SER A 183 18.78 0.04 -11.94
N GLY A 184 19.30 0.88 -12.83
CA GLY A 184 19.56 0.48 -14.23
C GLY A 184 18.36 0.60 -15.17
N VAL A 185 17.16 0.90 -14.69
CA VAL A 185 16.04 1.28 -15.55
C VAL A 185 16.20 2.75 -15.98
N SER A 186 16.14 3.00 -17.30
CA SER A 186 16.22 4.36 -17.83
C SER A 186 14.92 5.13 -17.50
N VAL A 187 15.02 6.22 -16.75
CA VAL A 187 13.89 7.05 -16.30
C VAL A 187 14.13 8.51 -16.65
N SER A 188 13.12 9.19 -17.19
CA SER A 188 13.10 10.66 -17.33
C SER A 188 12.49 11.26 -16.05
N LEU A 189 13.35 11.66 -15.12
CA LEU A 189 12.93 12.32 -13.87
C LEU A 189 12.51 13.78 -14.12
N ASN A 190 11.84 14.41 -13.16
CA ASN A 190 11.32 15.78 -13.22
C ASN A 190 10.44 16.04 -14.47
N THR A 191 9.79 14.99 -14.97
CA THR A 191 9.01 15.00 -16.20
C THR A 191 7.57 14.63 -15.87
N ALA A 192 6.80 15.60 -15.37
CA ALA A 192 5.39 15.38 -15.05
C ALA A 192 4.55 15.36 -16.33
N VAL A 193 3.72 14.33 -16.49
CA VAL A 193 2.70 14.25 -17.55
C VAL A 193 1.51 15.08 -17.13
N ARG A 194 1.09 16.04 -17.99
CA ARG A 194 -0.04 16.93 -17.74
C ARG A 194 -1.29 16.53 -18.49
N ALA A 195 -1.12 15.96 -19.68
CA ALA A 195 -2.24 15.48 -20.48
C ALA A 195 -1.84 14.26 -21.30
N ILE A 196 -2.81 13.38 -21.52
CA ILE A 196 -2.70 12.19 -22.37
C ILE A 196 -3.76 12.29 -23.46
N HIS A 197 -3.32 12.28 -24.71
CA HIS A 197 -4.18 12.22 -25.88
C HIS A 197 -4.00 10.87 -26.55
N TRP A 198 -5.07 10.11 -26.71
CA TRP A 198 -5.05 8.78 -27.32
C TRP A 198 -6.07 8.66 -28.44
N GLY A 199 -5.79 7.81 -29.42
CA GLY A 199 -6.66 7.54 -30.56
C GLY A 199 -6.04 6.51 -31.49
N ASP A 200 -6.65 6.31 -32.65
CA ASP A 200 -6.27 5.25 -33.61
C ASP A 200 -4.82 5.40 -34.11
N THR A 201 -4.25 6.58 -34.06
CA THR A 201 -2.88 6.88 -34.51
C THR A 201 -1.81 6.76 -33.42
N GLY A 202 -2.20 6.44 -32.18
CA GLY A 202 -1.27 6.29 -31.07
C GLY A 202 -1.57 7.18 -29.87
N VAL A 203 -0.53 7.44 -29.04
CA VAL A 203 -0.62 8.22 -27.80
C VAL A 203 0.34 9.40 -27.86
N ARG A 204 -0.14 10.58 -27.54
CA ARG A 204 0.65 11.78 -27.34
C ARG A 204 0.57 12.23 -25.89
N LEU A 205 1.71 12.50 -25.28
CA LEU A 205 1.81 13.01 -23.92
C LEU A 205 2.23 14.46 -23.93
N GLU A 206 1.64 15.27 -23.08
CA GLU A 206 2.10 16.62 -22.78
C GLU A 206 2.80 16.61 -21.42
N THR A 207 4.03 17.07 -21.38
CA THR A 207 4.90 17.03 -20.21
C THR A 207 5.34 18.41 -19.76
N THR A 208 6.01 18.49 -18.61
CA THR A 208 6.60 19.73 -18.08
C THR A 208 7.94 20.10 -18.72
N GLN A 209 8.50 19.22 -19.52
CA GLN A 209 9.75 19.42 -20.27
C GLN A 209 9.51 19.28 -21.75
#